data_484b57317e15bb8fd9296fd5d2283ad0
#
_entry.id   484b57317e15bb8fd9296fd5d2283ad0
#
_cell.length_a   1.000
_cell.length_b   1.000
_cell.length_c   1.000
_cell.angle_alpha   90.00
_cell.angle_beta   90.00
_cell.angle_gamma   90.00
#
_symmetry.space_group_name_H-M   'P 1'
#
loop_
_entity.id
_entity.type
_entity.pdbx_description
1 polymer ?
#
loop_
_entity_poly.entity_id
_entity_poly.type
_entity_poly.pdbx_seq_one_letter_code
_entity_poly.pdbx_strand_id
1 'polypeptide(L)'
;MKTIMLVFGTRPEAIKMCPLVNELKTRKGLKTVVCVTGQHRQMLDQVLKAFNVIPDYDLSIMKDKQTLFDITTNILNGMGAVLDEVKPDVVLVHGDTSTTFVTALACFYKQIAIGHVEAGLRTYNIYSPYPEEFNRQAVSIISKYNFAPTELSKANLVKEGKDESTIYITGNTAIDALKTTVREDYSHPELEWASDSRLIMITAHRRENLGEPMHNMFRAIRRVMDEHPDVKAIYPIHMNPVVRQAADEELGGCDRIRIIEPLEVLDFHNFLARSFMILTDSGGIQEEAPSLGKPVLVMRDTTERPEGIKAGTLKLVGTDEEVIYNNFKLLLENKEAYDAMSQASNPYGDGFACKRIADILEVGNVTF
;
A
#
# COMPACT_ATOMS: atom_id res chain seq x y z
N MET A 1 28.58 -10.86 -10.93
CA MET A 1 27.12 -10.60 -10.98
C MET A 1 26.66 -10.42 -9.55
N LYS A 2 26.07 -9.28 -9.24
CA LYS A 2 25.64 -8.94 -7.86
C LYS A 2 24.34 -9.68 -7.52
N THR A 3 24.28 -10.32 -6.35
CA THR A 3 23.11 -11.05 -5.87
C THR A 3 22.25 -10.14 -5.00
N ILE A 4 21.05 -9.82 -5.45
CA ILE A 4 20.03 -9.04 -4.73
C ILE A 4 18.95 -9.99 -4.25
N MET A 5 18.71 -10.01 -2.95
CA MET A 5 17.66 -10.83 -2.34
C MET A 5 16.53 -9.94 -1.85
N LEU A 6 15.30 -10.27 -2.21
CA LEU A 6 14.12 -9.57 -1.71
C LEU A 6 13.41 -10.46 -0.69
N VAL A 7 13.08 -9.87 0.47
CA VAL A 7 12.41 -10.60 1.56
C VAL A 7 11.13 -9.86 1.95
N PHE A 8 9.99 -10.57 1.93
CA PHE A 8 8.69 -10.06 2.32
C PHE A 8 7.77 -11.18 2.80
N GLY A 9 6.72 -10.85 3.55
CA GLY A 9 5.90 -11.90 4.18
C GLY A 9 4.41 -11.64 4.21
N THR A 10 3.97 -10.42 3.89
CA THR A 10 2.56 -10.03 3.92
C THR A 10 2.04 -9.65 2.54
N ARG A 11 0.70 -9.64 2.38
CA ARG A 11 0.05 -9.19 1.15
C ARG A 11 0.46 -7.76 0.74
N PRO A 12 0.42 -6.74 1.63
CA PRO A 12 0.81 -5.38 1.27
C PRO A 12 2.27 -5.25 0.82
N GLU A 13 3.19 -5.96 1.46
CA GLU A 13 4.59 -6.01 1.03
C GLU A 13 4.71 -6.62 -0.36
N ALA A 14 4.05 -7.75 -0.61
CA ALA A 14 4.13 -8.46 -1.89
C ALA A 14 3.63 -7.60 -3.05
N ILE A 15 2.53 -6.86 -2.88
CA ILE A 15 2.00 -5.94 -3.91
C ILE A 15 3.07 -4.94 -4.34
N LYS A 16 3.86 -4.44 -3.40
CA LYS A 16 4.88 -3.41 -3.62
C LYS A 16 6.25 -3.98 -4.04
N MET A 17 6.56 -5.22 -3.63
CA MET A 17 7.85 -5.86 -3.90
C MET A 17 7.85 -6.70 -5.18
N CYS A 18 6.73 -7.30 -5.58
CA CYS A 18 6.67 -8.12 -6.80
C CYS A 18 7.01 -7.34 -8.08
N PRO A 19 6.56 -6.08 -8.28
CA PRO A 19 7.03 -5.27 -9.41
C PRO A 19 8.54 -5.08 -9.42
N LEU A 20 9.14 -4.87 -8.24
CA LEU A 20 10.59 -4.73 -8.09
C LEU A 20 11.33 -6.04 -8.39
N VAL A 21 10.78 -7.19 -7.98
CA VAL A 21 11.30 -8.52 -8.37
C VAL A 21 11.36 -8.64 -9.89
N ASN A 22 10.25 -8.29 -10.56
CA ASN A 22 10.15 -8.40 -12.02
C ASN A 22 11.13 -7.44 -12.72
N GLU A 23 11.26 -6.20 -12.24
CA GLU A 23 12.23 -5.25 -12.78
C GLU A 23 13.68 -5.76 -12.61
N LEU A 24 14.05 -6.24 -11.41
CA LEU A 24 15.40 -6.74 -11.14
C LEU A 24 15.75 -7.98 -11.98
N LYS A 25 14.77 -8.86 -12.25
CA LYS A 25 14.96 -10.03 -13.11
C LYS A 25 15.27 -9.67 -14.57
N THR A 26 14.95 -8.47 -15.03
CA THR A 26 15.32 -7.99 -16.38
C THR A 26 16.77 -7.53 -16.49
N ARG A 27 17.46 -7.32 -15.36
CA ARG A 27 18.80 -6.75 -15.30
C ARG A 27 19.89 -7.82 -15.43
N LYS A 28 20.65 -7.80 -16.54
CA LYS A 28 21.70 -8.80 -16.83
C LYS A 28 22.84 -8.81 -15.82
N GLY A 29 23.12 -7.66 -15.17
CA GLY A 29 24.18 -7.52 -14.14
C GLY A 29 23.81 -8.03 -12.76
N LEU A 30 22.51 -8.36 -12.52
CA LEU A 30 21.98 -8.74 -11.23
C LEU A 30 21.47 -10.19 -11.24
N LYS A 31 21.67 -10.89 -10.11
CA LYS A 31 21.01 -12.14 -9.79
C LYS A 31 19.95 -11.84 -8.74
N THR A 32 18.69 -12.08 -9.04
CA THR A 32 17.56 -11.83 -8.14
C THR A 32 17.16 -13.11 -7.44
N VAL A 33 17.06 -13.06 -6.11
CA VAL A 33 16.58 -14.15 -5.25
C VAL A 33 15.39 -13.65 -4.44
N VAL A 34 14.33 -14.44 -4.36
CA VAL A 34 13.10 -14.09 -3.64
C VAL A 34 12.91 -15.04 -2.46
N CYS A 35 12.81 -14.50 -1.25
CA CYS A 35 12.45 -15.25 -0.06
C CYS A 35 11.15 -14.69 0.53
N VAL A 36 10.19 -15.57 0.77
CA VAL A 36 8.96 -15.20 1.48
C VAL A 36 8.97 -15.81 2.89
N THR A 37 8.50 -15.01 3.87
CA THR A 37 8.38 -15.54 5.24
C THR A 37 7.08 -16.29 5.46
N GLY A 38 6.04 -16.01 4.64
CA GLY A 38 4.75 -16.68 4.73
C GLY A 38 3.97 -16.32 5.98
N GLN A 39 4.06 -15.07 6.45
CA GLN A 39 3.33 -14.58 7.62
C GLN A 39 1.81 -14.60 7.42
N HIS A 40 1.30 -14.42 6.18
CA HIS A 40 -0.11 -14.51 5.78
C HIS A 40 -0.23 -15.27 4.47
N ARG A 41 -0.19 -16.61 4.53
CA ARG A 41 0.03 -17.49 3.38
C ARG A 41 -0.94 -17.31 2.20
N GLN A 42 -2.24 -17.49 2.43
CA GLN A 42 -3.23 -17.49 1.33
C GLN A 42 -3.26 -16.16 0.56
N MET A 43 -3.25 -15.04 1.29
CA MET A 43 -3.27 -13.71 0.69
C MET A 43 -1.98 -13.39 -0.05
N LEU A 44 -0.84 -13.91 0.43
CA LEU A 44 0.45 -13.75 -0.23
C LEU A 44 0.51 -14.48 -1.56
N ASP A 45 0.07 -15.75 -1.58
CA ASP A 45 0.08 -16.60 -2.77
C ASP A 45 -0.76 -16.01 -3.93
N GLN A 46 -1.89 -15.37 -3.62
CA GLN A 46 -2.70 -14.67 -4.62
C GLN A 46 -1.92 -13.55 -5.31
N VAL A 47 -1.17 -12.75 -4.54
CA VAL A 47 -0.35 -11.66 -5.09
C VAL A 47 0.81 -12.22 -5.90
N LEU A 48 1.54 -13.20 -5.38
CA LEU A 48 2.63 -13.87 -6.11
C LEU A 48 2.17 -14.37 -7.48
N LYS A 49 0.99 -15.01 -7.52
CA LYS A 49 0.36 -15.46 -8.76
C LYS A 49 0.00 -14.30 -9.70
N ALA A 50 -0.60 -13.22 -9.17
CA ALA A 50 -1.00 -12.06 -9.98
C ALA A 50 0.18 -11.39 -10.68
N PHE A 51 1.36 -11.37 -10.03
CA PHE A 51 2.60 -10.81 -10.57
C PHE A 51 3.51 -11.86 -11.24
N ASN A 52 3.10 -13.12 -11.31
CA ASN A 52 3.90 -14.22 -11.84
C ASN A 52 5.29 -14.35 -11.16
N VAL A 53 5.32 -14.19 -9.84
CA VAL A 53 6.52 -14.32 -9.03
C VAL A 53 6.51 -15.67 -8.33
N ILE A 54 7.59 -16.43 -8.50
CA ILE A 54 7.83 -17.69 -7.81
C ILE A 54 8.96 -17.44 -6.82
N PRO A 55 8.75 -17.64 -5.51
CA PRO A 55 9.81 -17.47 -4.52
C PRO A 55 10.81 -18.63 -4.62
N ASP A 56 12.10 -18.31 -4.41
CA ASP A 56 13.18 -19.31 -4.34
C ASP A 56 13.22 -19.97 -2.96
N TYR A 57 12.84 -19.23 -1.91
CA TYR A 57 12.79 -19.68 -0.52
C TYR A 57 11.47 -19.29 0.14
N ASP A 58 10.97 -20.17 0.98
CA ASP A 58 9.76 -19.99 1.76
C ASP A 58 9.97 -20.50 3.19
N LEU A 59 9.95 -19.57 4.16
CA LEU A 59 10.15 -19.92 5.57
C LEU A 59 8.89 -20.53 6.22
N SER A 60 7.72 -20.31 5.61
CA SER A 60 6.42 -20.88 6.07
C SER A 60 6.19 -20.69 7.57
N ILE A 61 6.43 -19.49 8.10
CA ILE A 61 6.39 -19.23 9.55
C ILE A 61 4.99 -19.14 10.14
N MET A 62 3.94 -19.11 9.30
CA MET A 62 2.57 -18.94 9.75
C MET A 62 2.13 -20.09 10.65
N LYS A 63 1.65 -19.73 11.86
CA LYS A 63 1.01 -20.64 12.82
C LYS A 63 -0.19 -19.95 13.44
N ASP A 64 -1.18 -20.74 13.86
CA ASP A 64 -2.33 -20.19 14.57
C ASP A 64 -1.89 -19.56 15.90
N LYS A 65 -2.46 -18.38 16.19
CA LYS A 65 -2.26 -17.65 17.45
C LYS A 65 -0.80 -17.33 17.81
N GLN A 66 0.08 -17.20 16.80
CA GLN A 66 1.47 -16.84 17.05
C GLN A 66 1.61 -15.43 17.62
N THR A 67 2.53 -15.28 18.56
CA THR A 67 2.89 -14.00 19.18
C THR A 67 3.96 -13.27 18.35
N LEU A 68 4.23 -12.00 18.66
CA LEU A 68 5.36 -11.28 18.07
C LEU A 68 6.70 -11.96 18.39
N PHE A 69 6.82 -12.62 19.55
CA PHE A 69 8.01 -13.41 19.90
C PHE A 69 8.20 -14.59 18.95
N ASP A 70 7.11 -15.33 18.66
CA ASP A 70 7.15 -16.47 17.75
C ASP A 70 7.53 -16.02 16.32
N ILE A 71 6.92 -14.95 15.83
CA ILE A 71 7.22 -14.37 14.51
C ILE A 71 8.69 -13.98 14.44
N THR A 72 9.17 -13.22 15.43
CA THR A 72 10.56 -12.75 15.50
C THR A 72 11.56 -13.89 15.50
N THR A 73 11.38 -14.88 16.38
CA THR A 73 12.31 -16.00 16.50
C THR A 73 12.30 -16.91 15.28
N ASN A 74 11.13 -17.17 14.69
CA ASN A 74 11.02 -18.00 13.50
C ASN A 74 11.69 -17.32 12.27
N ILE A 75 11.45 -16.03 12.07
CA ILE A 75 12.10 -15.28 10.97
C ILE A 75 13.62 -15.22 11.19
N LEU A 76 14.09 -14.88 12.40
CA LEU A 76 15.53 -14.72 12.67
C LEU A 76 16.28 -16.03 12.42
N ASN A 77 15.76 -17.15 12.92
CA ASN A 77 16.38 -18.46 12.73
C ASN A 77 16.32 -18.91 11.26
N GLY A 78 15.17 -18.76 10.60
CA GLY A 78 15.01 -19.14 9.19
C GLY A 78 15.92 -18.32 8.27
N MET A 79 15.93 -16.99 8.47
CA MET A 79 16.80 -16.10 7.68
C MET A 79 18.28 -16.40 7.88
N GLY A 80 18.72 -16.76 9.10
CA GLY A 80 20.11 -17.13 9.35
C GLY A 80 20.60 -18.21 8.41
N ALA A 81 19.83 -19.28 8.21
CA ALA A 81 20.16 -20.39 7.32
C ALA A 81 20.15 -19.98 5.84
N VAL A 82 19.11 -19.25 5.40
CA VAL A 82 18.98 -18.80 4.00
C VAL A 82 20.10 -17.83 3.62
N LEU A 83 20.48 -16.92 4.50
CA LEU A 83 21.58 -15.97 4.28
C LEU A 83 22.95 -16.67 4.17
N ASP A 84 23.18 -17.74 4.94
CA ASP A 84 24.42 -18.54 4.85
C ASP A 84 24.52 -19.30 3.53
N GLU A 85 23.40 -19.76 2.99
CA GLU A 85 23.33 -20.46 1.71
C GLU A 85 23.46 -19.49 0.52
N VAL A 86 22.65 -18.44 0.48
CA VAL A 86 22.56 -17.51 -0.67
C VAL A 86 23.74 -16.56 -0.74
N LYS A 87 24.22 -16.07 0.41
CA LYS A 87 25.28 -15.05 0.55
C LYS A 87 25.02 -13.84 -0.34
N PRO A 88 23.86 -13.16 -0.18
CA PRO A 88 23.50 -12.04 -1.03
C PRO A 88 24.42 -10.83 -0.78
N ASP A 89 24.66 -10.04 -1.81
CA ASP A 89 25.39 -8.77 -1.70
C ASP A 89 24.51 -7.68 -1.05
N VAL A 90 23.21 -7.70 -1.35
CA VAL A 90 22.22 -6.78 -0.76
C VAL A 90 20.92 -7.53 -0.50
N VAL A 91 20.30 -7.28 0.65
CA VAL A 91 18.96 -7.74 0.96
C VAL A 91 18.01 -6.54 0.98
N LEU A 92 16.92 -6.62 0.21
CA LEU A 92 15.87 -5.62 0.19
C LEU A 92 14.72 -6.05 1.10
N VAL A 93 14.32 -5.14 1.96
CA VAL A 93 13.15 -5.26 2.83
C VAL A 93 12.21 -4.09 2.61
N HIS A 94 10.93 -4.22 2.94
CA HIS A 94 9.92 -3.22 2.62
C HIS A 94 9.14 -2.75 3.85
N GLY A 95 9.04 -1.43 4.03
CA GLY A 95 8.14 -0.81 5.01
C GLY A 95 8.55 -1.11 6.46
N ASP A 96 7.64 -1.71 7.23
CA ASP A 96 7.70 -1.70 8.69
C ASP A 96 7.19 -2.97 9.38
N THR A 97 6.98 -4.04 8.64
CA THR A 97 6.52 -5.31 9.23
C THR A 97 7.57 -5.96 10.13
N SER A 98 7.16 -6.94 10.92
CA SER A 98 8.11 -7.79 11.66
C SER A 98 9.06 -8.52 10.70
N THR A 99 8.59 -8.92 9.51
CA THR A 99 9.45 -9.49 8.46
C THR A 99 10.58 -8.54 8.10
N THR A 100 10.26 -7.27 7.85
CA THR A 100 11.22 -6.22 7.50
C THR A 100 12.27 -6.03 8.58
N PHE A 101 11.85 -5.80 9.82
CA PHE A 101 12.76 -5.55 10.93
C PHE A 101 13.65 -6.74 11.24
N VAL A 102 13.06 -7.94 11.37
CA VAL A 102 13.82 -9.13 11.79
C VAL A 102 14.77 -9.61 10.68
N THR A 103 14.38 -9.49 9.41
CA THR A 103 15.27 -9.76 8.28
C THR A 103 16.45 -8.78 8.28
N ALA A 104 16.20 -7.49 8.47
CA ALA A 104 17.26 -6.49 8.56
C ALA A 104 18.22 -6.77 9.73
N LEU A 105 17.70 -7.17 10.88
CA LEU A 105 18.52 -7.58 12.04
C LEU A 105 19.40 -8.81 11.72
N ALA A 106 18.85 -9.83 11.05
CA ALA A 106 19.60 -11.01 10.62
C ALA A 106 20.73 -10.63 9.67
N CYS A 107 20.46 -9.73 8.70
CA CYS A 107 21.46 -9.22 7.77
C CYS A 107 22.55 -8.42 8.48
N PHE A 108 22.19 -7.58 9.47
CA PHE A 108 23.15 -6.83 10.26
C PHE A 108 24.12 -7.76 11.01
N TYR A 109 23.61 -8.85 11.62
CA TYR A 109 24.47 -9.84 12.30
C TYR A 109 25.43 -10.59 11.34
N LYS A 110 25.04 -10.70 10.07
CA LYS A 110 25.86 -11.33 9.01
C LYS A 110 26.69 -10.32 8.22
N GLN A 111 26.65 -9.03 8.57
CA GLN A 111 27.33 -7.95 7.85
C GLN A 111 26.96 -7.89 6.36
N ILE A 112 25.68 -8.10 6.05
CA ILE A 112 25.12 -8.03 4.71
C ILE A 112 24.42 -6.67 4.54
N ALA A 113 24.69 -6.00 3.42
CA ALA A 113 24.08 -4.70 3.14
C ALA A 113 22.56 -4.79 3.02
N ILE A 114 21.84 -3.80 3.58
CA ILE A 114 20.39 -3.73 3.62
C ILE A 114 19.90 -2.55 2.78
N GLY A 115 18.95 -2.80 1.91
CA GLY A 115 18.17 -1.78 1.23
C GLY A 115 16.74 -1.73 1.79
N HIS A 116 16.34 -0.58 2.30
CA HIS A 116 15.01 -0.35 2.86
C HIS A 116 14.13 0.35 1.84
N VAL A 117 13.18 -0.37 1.27
CA VAL A 117 12.16 0.15 0.35
C VAL A 117 11.01 0.75 1.17
N GLU A 118 10.50 1.91 0.78
CA GLU A 118 9.54 2.72 1.55
C GLU A 118 10.15 3.25 2.86
N ALA A 119 11.39 3.71 2.80
CA ALA A 119 12.11 4.24 3.94
C ALA A 119 11.66 5.66 4.30
N GLY A 120 11.64 6.00 5.59
CA GLY A 120 11.49 7.37 6.06
C GLY A 120 10.06 7.81 6.38
N LEU A 121 9.04 6.93 6.30
CA LEU A 121 7.73 7.22 6.86
C LEU A 121 7.83 7.30 8.39
N ARG A 122 7.20 8.32 9.02
CA ARG A 122 7.26 8.55 10.48
C ARG A 122 5.96 9.06 11.07
N THR A 123 5.63 8.51 12.24
CA THR A 123 4.68 9.11 13.18
C THR A 123 5.39 9.70 14.41
N TYR A 124 6.63 9.28 14.66
CA TYR A 124 7.43 9.59 15.85
C TYR A 124 6.80 9.14 17.18
N ASN A 125 5.79 8.30 17.12
CA ASN A 125 5.22 7.63 18.28
C ASN A 125 5.40 6.12 18.14
N ILE A 126 6.42 5.56 18.78
CA ILE A 126 6.80 4.14 18.68
C ILE A 126 5.69 3.16 19.11
N TYR A 127 4.64 3.66 19.74
CA TYR A 127 3.47 2.89 20.14
C TYR A 127 2.27 3.07 19.21
N SER A 128 2.41 3.88 18.13
CA SER A 128 1.31 4.13 17.18
C SER A 128 1.81 4.50 15.77
N PRO A 129 1.62 3.61 14.77
CA PRO A 129 1.14 2.22 14.87
C PRO A 129 2.15 1.30 15.58
N TYR A 130 1.67 0.29 16.28
CA TYR A 130 2.50 -0.65 17.02
C TYR A 130 2.44 -2.06 16.40
N PRO A 131 3.58 -2.72 16.14
CA PRO A 131 4.98 -2.31 16.40
C PRO A 131 5.64 -1.58 15.21
N GLU A 132 4.88 -1.16 14.20
CA GLU A 132 5.35 -0.71 12.89
C GLU A 132 6.28 0.52 12.99
N GLU A 133 5.94 1.52 13.82
CA GLU A 133 6.77 2.71 13.93
C GLU A 133 8.15 2.41 14.50
N PHE A 134 8.23 1.54 15.52
CA PHE A 134 9.51 1.07 16.03
C PHE A 134 10.31 0.32 14.96
N ASN A 135 9.66 -0.60 14.23
CA ASN A 135 10.31 -1.40 13.21
C ASN A 135 10.95 -0.51 12.14
N ARG A 136 10.22 0.48 11.62
CA ARG A 136 10.73 1.35 10.54
C ARG A 136 11.87 2.24 10.99
N GLN A 137 11.85 2.74 12.23
CA GLN A 137 12.95 3.49 12.79
C GLN A 137 14.19 2.61 12.99
N ALA A 138 14.03 1.42 13.57
CA ALA A 138 15.13 0.48 13.80
C ALA A 138 15.82 0.04 12.49
N VAL A 139 15.04 -0.26 11.44
CA VAL A 139 15.57 -0.62 10.12
C VAL A 139 16.37 0.54 9.53
N SER A 140 15.90 1.78 9.68
CA SER A 140 16.62 2.96 9.17
C SER A 140 18.03 3.10 9.76
N ILE A 141 18.25 2.68 11.01
CA ILE A 141 19.57 2.77 11.66
C ILE A 141 20.61 1.94 10.90
N ILE A 142 20.24 0.72 10.49
CA ILE A 142 21.15 -0.28 9.93
C ILE A 142 21.11 -0.38 8.40
N SER A 143 20.19 0.32 7.74
CA SER A 143 20.07 0.29 6.27
C SER A 143 21.18 1.11 5.60
N LYS A 144 21.79 0.53 4.56
CA LYS A 144 22.78 1.18 3.71
C LYS A 144 22.13 1.97 2.56
N TYR A 145 21.06 1.42 1.98
CA TYR A 145 20.28 2.07 0.93
C TYR A 145 18.89 2.39 1.48
N ASN A 146 18.50 3.66 1.44
CA ASN A 146 17.19 4.10 1.91
C ASN A 146 16.41 4.65 0.72
N PHE A 147 15.46 3.87 0.21
CA PHE A 147 14.62 4.23 -0.91
C PHE A 147 13.37 4.92 -0.39
N ALA A 148 13.41 6.25 -0.32
CA ALA A 148 12.35 7.10 0.20
C ALA A 148 11.28 7.33 -0.86
N PRO A 149 9.97 7.18 -0.54
CA PRO A 149 8.92 7.45 -1.51
C PRO A 149 8.76 8.94 -1.85
N THR A 150 9.06 9.84 -0.91
CA THR A 150 8.81 11.28 -1.05
C THR A 150 9.95 12.13 -0.46
N GLU A 151 9.93 13.44 -0.77
CA GLU A 151 10.82 14.42 -0.16
C GLU A 151 10.64 14.50 1.37
N LEU A 152 9.40 14.37 1.88
CA LEU A 152 9.13 14.36 3.31
C LEU A 152 9.78 13.14 3.98
N SER A 153 9.68 11.97 3.37
CA SER A 153 10.31 10.75 3.86
C SER A 153 11.85 10.89 3.90
N LYS A 154 12.45 11.49 2.86
CA LYS A 154 13.88 11.84 2.85
C LYS A 154 14.21 12.80 3.99
N ALA A 155 13.44 13.87 4.15
CA ALA A 155 13.67 14.87 5.19
C ALA A 155 13.63 14.28 6.62
N ASN A 156 12.72 13.32 6.86
CA ASN A 156 12.67 12.60 8.13
C ASN A 156 13.98 11.85 8.42
N LEU A 157 14.51 11.13 7.43
CA LEU A 157 15.78 10.38 7.57
C LEU A 157 16.96 11.32 7.80
N VAL A 158 17.04 12.43 7.07
CA VAL A 158 18.10 13.45 7.27
C VAL A 158 18.01 14.05 8.67
N LYS A 159 16.82 14.37 9.15
CA LYS A 159 16.58 14.88 10.52
C LYS A 159 17.06 13.91 11.59
N GLU A 160 17.00 12.60 11.32
CA GLU A 160 17.51 11.55 12.21
C GLU A 160 19.01 11.32 12.09
N GLY A 161 19.72 12.12 11.30
CA GLY A 161 21.16 12.06 11.13
C GLY A 161 21.64 11.00 10.14
N LYS A 162 20.73 10.47 9.29
CA LYS A 162 21.12 9.56 8.22
C LYS A 162 21.91 10.31 7.16
N ASP A 163 23.02 9.70 6.68
CA ASP A 163 23.81 10.27 5.60
C ASP A 163 22.97 10.42 4.33
N GLU A 164 22.85 11.64 3.85
CA GLU A 164 22.04 11.99 2.69
C GLU A 164 22.46 11.25 1.42
N SER A 165 23.74 10.89 1.28
CA SER A 165 24.25 10.11 0.15
C SER A 165 23.71 8.67 0.10
N THR A 166 23.11 8.19 1.20
CA THR A 166 22.47 6.87 1.30
C THR A 166 20.96 6.90 1.10
N ILE A 167 20.39 8.09 0.84
CA ILE A 167 18.96 8.29 0.72
C ILE A 167 18.60 8.63 -0.73
N TYR A 168 17.72 7.85 -1.33
CA TYR A 168 17.31 7.99 -2.72
C TYR A 168 15.79 8.19 -2.80
N ILE A 169 15.34 9.29 -3.40
CA ILE A 169 13.91 9.50 -3.65
C ILE A 169 13.53 8.72 -4.89
N THR A 170 12.76 7.67 -4.71
CA THR A 170 12.39 6.75 -5.79
C THR A 170 10.93 6.85 -6.20
N GLY A 171 10.06 7.33 -5.35
CA GLY A 171 8.62 7.11 -5.42
C GLY A 171 8.21 5.82 -4.71
N ASN A 172 6.90 5.58 -4.64
CA ASN A 172 6.33 4.38 -4.02
C ASN A 172 6.12 3.28 -5.06
N THR A 173 6.63 2.07 -4.79
CA THR A 173 6.50 0.89 -5.65
C THR A 173 5.05 0.37 -5.77
N ALA A 174 4.12 0.83 -4.92
CA ALA A 174 2.69 0.57 -5.09
C ALA A 174 2.16 1.11 -6.43
N ILE A 175 2.70 2.25 -6.90
CA ILE A 175 2.29 2.85 -8.17
C ILE A 175 2.82 2.03 -9.35
N ASP A 176 4.00 1.45 -9.22
CA ASP A 176 4.54 0.50 -10.22
C ASP A 176 3.66 -0.75 -10.34
N ALA A 177 3.06 -1.20 -9.24
CA ALA A 177 2.16 -2.35 -9.24
C ALA A 177 0.94 -2.14 -10.15
N LEU A 178 0.40 -0.93 -10.20
CA LEU A 178 -0.76 -0.60 -11.04
C LEU A 178 -0.48 -0.81 -12.55
N LYS A 179 0.76 -0.59 -13.00
CA LYS A 179 1.15 -0.83 -14.41
C LYS A 179 1.03 -2.30 -14.82
N THR A 180 1.12 -3.22 -13.86
CA THR A 180 0.99 -4.66 -14.11
C THR A 180 -0.45 -5.14 -13.93
N THR A 181 -1.16 -4.56 -12.96
CA THR A 181 -2.47 -5.07 -12.52
C THR A 181 -3.63 -4.41 -13.23
N VAL A 182 -3.53 -3.13 -13.61
CA VAL A 182 -4.56 -2.44 -14.37
C VAL A 182 -4.44 -2.82 -15.85
N ARG A 183 -5.52 -3.37 -16.42
CA ARG A 183 -5.58 -3.88 -17.79
C ARG A 183 -6.75 -3.24 -18.54
N GLU A 184 -6.54 -2.90 -19.78
CA GLU A 184 -7.58 -2.33 -20.65
C GLU A 184 -8.69 -3.36 -20.96
N ASP A 185 -8.29 -4.62 -21.18
CA ASP A 185 -9.15 -5.74 -21.53
C ASP A 185 -9.84 -6.39 -20.30
N TYR A 186 -9.70 -5.81 -19.11
CA TYR A 186 -10.31 -6.34 -17.90
C TYR A 186 -11.82 -6.10 -17.87
N SER A 187 -12.59 -7.14 -17.63
CA SER A 187 -14.03 -7.10 -17.41
C SER A 187 -14.42 -7.81 -16.12
N HIS A 188 -15.49 -7.36 -15.50
CA HIS A 188 -16.06 -7.96 -14.30
C HIS A 188 -17.56 -7.64 -14.24
N PRO A 189 -18.44 -8.57 -13.85
CA PRO A 189 -19.90 -8.34 -13.82
C PRO A 189 -20.34 -7.10 -13.05
N GLU A 190 -19.65 -6.78 -11.95
CA GLU A 190 -19.97 -5.58 -11.17
C GLU A 190 -19.60 -4.27 -11.90
N LEU A 191 -18.52 -4.28 -12.68
CA LEU A 191 -18.16 -3.12 -13.53
C LEU A 191 -19.09 -2.98 -14.73
N GLU A 192 -19.55 -4.08 -15.31
CA GLU A 192 -20.54 -4.09 -16.37
C GLU A 192 -21.87 -3.52 -15.87
N TRP A 193 -22.30 -3.91 -14.66
CA TRP A 193 -23.48 -3.33 -14.01
C TRP A 193 -23.35 -1.82 -13.81
N ALA A 194 -22.16 -1.29 -13.53
CA ALA A 194 -21.93 0.13 -13.29
C ALA A 194 -21.59 0.93 -14.57
N SER A 195 -21.54 0.29 -15.74
CA SER A 195 -20.97 0.86 -16.98
C SER A 195 -21.74 2.08 -17.53
N ASP A 196 -23.00 2.24 -17.17
CA ASP A 196 -23.89 3.35 -17.58
C ASP A 196 -23.89 4.52 -16.58
N SER A 197 -23.05 4.49 -15.56
CA SER A 197 -23.10 5.41 -14.43
C SER A 197 -21.72 5.87 -14.00
N ARG A 198 -21.65 6.96 -13.23
CA ARG A 198 -20.42 7.37 -12.53
C ARG A 198 -20.20 6.43 -11.36
N LEU A 199 -19.17 5.56 -11.46
CA LEU A 199 -18.89 4.59 -10.43
C LEU A 199 -18.12 5.21 -9.25
N ILE A 200 -18.65 5.03 -8.04
CA ILE A 200 -18.00 5.37 -6.79
C ILE A 200 -17.45 4.10 -6.13
N MET A 201 -16.18 4.12 -5.80
CA MET A 201 -15.58 3.05 -5.01
C MET A 201 -15.56 3.44 -3.54
N ILE A 202 -16.09 2.58 -2.67
CA ILE A 202 -16.13 2.80 -1.22
C ILE A 202 -15.22 1.79 -0.55
N THR A 203 -14.38 2.26 0.39
CA THR A 203 -13.64 1.39 1.30
C THR A 203 -13.63 2.02 2.69
N ALA A 204 -14.19 1.33 3.68
CA ALA A 204 -14.26 1.77 5.06
C ALA A 204 -14.18 0.56 6.00
N HIS A 205 -13.17 0.55 6.88
CA HIS A 205 -12.93 -0.59 7.78
C HIS A 205 -12.03 -0.26 8.97
N ARG A 206 -11.59 0.99 9.13
CA ARG A 206 -10.67 1.38 10.21
C ARG A 206 -11.34 1.25 11.57
N ARG A 207 -10.60 0.72 12.56
CA ARG A 207 -11.10 0.51 13.92
C ARG A 207 -11.49 1.80 14.61
N GLU A 208 -10.77 2.89 14.33
CA GLU A 208 -11.04 4.23 14.84
C GLU A 208 -12.39 4.80 14.37
N ASN A 209 -12.92 4.29 13.26
CA ASN A 209 -14.18 4.76 12.68
C ASN A 209 -15.38 3.88 13.08
N LEU A 210 -15.19 2.80 13.84
CA LEU A 210 -16.29 1.93 14.24
C LEU A 210 -17.32 2.66 15.14
N GLY A 211 -18.60 2.29 14.99
CA GLY A 211 -19.70 2.92 15.70
C GLY A 211 -20.24 4.15 14.97
N GLU A 212 -20.63 5.19 15.70
CA GLU A 212 -21.30 6.38 15.15
C GLU A 212 -20.53 7.06 14.00
N PRO A 213 -19.19 7.20 14.02
CA PRO A 213 -18.45 7.74 12.87
C PRO A 213 -18.74 6.99 11.56
N MET A 214 -18.82 5.65 11.60
CA MET A 214 -19.09 4.84 10.42
C MET A 214 -20.53 5.00 9.92
N HIS A 215 -21.50 5.10 10.82
CA HIS A 215 -22.88 5.42 10.48
C HIS A 215 -22.99 6.79 9.81
N ASN A 216 -22.31 7.82 10.34
CA ASN A 216 -22.27 9.14 9.73
C ASN A 216 -21.72 9.11 8.29
N MET A 217 -20.62 8.39 8.07
CA MET A 217 -20.03 8.21 6.74
C MET A 217 -21.05 7.58 5.77
N PHE A 218 -21.70 6.50 6.17
CA PHE A 218 -22.65 5.79 5.31
C PHE A 218 -23.95 6.58 5.08
N ARG A 219 -24.47 7.31 6.08
CA ARG A 219 -25.59 8.22 5.89
C ARG A 219 -25.29 9.32 4.89
N ALA A 220 -24.11 9.93 4.98
CA ALA A 220 -23.69 10.94 4.01
C ALA A 220 -23.65 10.38 2.58
N ILE A 221 -23.07 9.18 2.41
CA ILE A 221 -23.02 8.49 1.12
C ILE A 221 -24.44 8.21 0.63
N ARG A 222 -25.33 7.67 1.47
CA ARG A 222 -26.70 7.34 1.10
C ARG A 222 -27.48 8.57 0.64
N ARG A 223 -27.36 9.68 1.33
CA ARG A 223 -28.01 10.95 0.95
C ARG A 223 -27.59 11.41 -0.44
N VAL A 224 -26.30 11.40 -0.74
CA VAL A 224 -25.81 11.77 -2.08
C VAL A 224 -26.31 10.80 -3.14
N MET A 225 -26.30 9.50 -2.86
CA MET A 225 -26.81 8.48 -3.80
C MET A 225 -28.30 8.67 -4.09
N ASP A 226 -29.11 9.07 -3.11
CA ASP A 226 -30.53 9.30 -3.31
C ASP A 226 -30.81 10.53 -4.19
N GLU A 227 -29.95 11.54 -4.17
CA GLU A 227 -30.05 12.75 -4.99
C GLU A 227 -29.49 12.58 -6.42
N HIS A 228 -28.58 11.62 -6.66
CA HIS A 228 -27.88 11.46 -7.93
C HIS A 228 -28.15 10.10 -8.58
N PRO A 229 -29.21 9.98 -9.40
CA PRO A 229 -29.60 8.71 -10.03
C PRO A 229 -28.60 8.19 -11.07
N ASP A 230 -27.70 9.03 -11.55
CA ASP A 230 -26.64 8.71 -12.50
C ASP A 230 -25.36 8.16 -11.82
N VAL A 231 -25.41 7.95 -10.51
CA VAL A 231 -24.28 7.45 -9.70
C VAL A 231 -24.58 6.04 -9.23
N LYS A 232 -23.60 5.15 -9.34
CA LYS A 232 -23.58 3.82 -8.72
C LYS A 232 -22.37 3.67 -7.83
N ALA A 233 -22.50 2.90 -6.77
CA ALA A 233 -21.42 2.64 -5.84
C ALA A 233 -21.15 1.14 -5.69
N ILE A 234 -19.88 0.79 -5.56
CA ILE A 234 -19.42 -0.56 -5.22
C ILE A 234 -18.60 -0.48 -3.94
N TYR A 235 -18.97 -1.30 -2.97
CA TYR A 235 -18.30 -1.41 -1.69
C TYR A 235 -17.80 -2.83 -1.45
N PRO A 236 -16.53 -3.15 -1.75
CA PRO A 236 -15.90 -4.38 -1.30
C PRO A 236 -15.74 -4.34 0.22
N ILE A 237 -16.65 -5.00 0.93
CA ILE A 237 -16.80 -4.83 2.36
C ILE A 237 -15.81 -5.69 3.15
N HIS A 238 -15.28 -5.14 4.24
CA HIS A 238 -14.44 -5.88 5.17
C HIS A 238 -15.22 -6.97 5.92
N MET A 239 -14.54 -8.07 6.30
CA MET A 239 -15.15 -9.21 6.98
C MET A 239 -15.63 -8.93 8.40
N ASN A 240 -15.27 -7.79 9.00
CA ASN A 240 -15.68 -7.42 10.34
C ASN A 240 -17.22 -7.29 10.46
N PRO A 241 -17.89 -8.07 11.34
CA PRO A 241 -19.34 -8.03 11.49
C PRO A 241 -19.90 -6.65 11.84
N VAL A 242 -19.19 -5.84 12.61
CA VAL A 242 -19.61 -4.47 12.99
C VAL A 242 -19.67 -3.56 11.75
N VAL A 243 -18.71 -3.70 10.84
CA VAL A 243 -18.72 -2.94 9.57
C VAL A 243 -19.89 -3.39 8.70
N ARG A 244 -20.12 -4.70 8.60
CA ARG A 244 -21.21 -5.27 7.81
C ARG A 244 -22.58 -4.82 8.33
N GLN A 245 -22.77 -4.83 9.64
CA GLN A 245 -24.00 -4.37 10.25
C GLN A 245 -24.28 -2.89 9.93
N ALA A 246 -23.32 -2.01 10.14
CA ALA A 246 -23.47 -0.58 9.84
C ALA A 246 -23.77 -0.33 8.34
N ALA A 247 -23.12 -1.08 7.44
CA ALA A 247 -23.38 -0.98 6.02
C ALA A 247 -24.79 -1.45 5.63
N ASP A 248 -25.26 -2.56 6.20
CA ASP A 248 -26.61 -3.07 5.97
C ASP A 248 -27.68 -2.08 6.47
N GLU A 249 -27.45 -1.47 7.64
CA GLU A 249 -28.38 -0.51 8.24
C GLU A 249 -28.51 0.79 7.43
N GLU A 250 -27.39 1.35 6.95
CA GLU A 250 -27.38 2.67 6.33
C GLU A 250 -27.40 2.63 4.78
N LEU A 251 -26.76 1.64 4.17
CA LEU A 251 -26.65 1.52 2.71
C LEU A 251 -27.62 0.49 2.12
N GLY A 252 -28.19 -0.37 2.95
CA GLY A 252 -29.13 -1.39 2.53
C GLY A 252 -30.37 -0.83 1.82
N GLY A 253 -30.97 -1.63 0.90
CA GLY A 253 -32.16 -1.25 0.16
C GLY A 253 -31.97 -0.16 -0.91
N CYS A 254 -30.73 0.17 -1.28
CA CYS A 254 -30.43 1.04 -2.42
C CYS A 254 -29.92 0.20 -3.60
N ASP A 255 -30.72 0.04 -4.65
CA ASP A 255 -30.38 -0.77 -5.84
C ASP A 255 -29.13 -0.26 -6.59
N ARG A 256 -28.70 0.96 -6.31
CA ARG A 256 -27.51 1.59 -6.91
C ARG A 256 -26.25 1.48 -6.04
N ILE A 257 -26.33 0.77 -4.92
CA ILE A 257 -25.18 0.44 -4.07
C ILE A 257 -25.03 -1.08 -4.04
N ARG A 258 -23.89 -1.59 -4.48
CA ARG A 258 -23.56 -3.00 -4.36
C ARG A 258 -22.49 -3.20 -3.30
N ILE A 259 -22.87 -3.92 -2.25
CA ILE A 259 -21.95 -4.41 -1.21
C ILE A 259 -21.50 -5.80 -1.67
N ILE A 260 -20.21 -5.95 -1.90
CA ILE A 260 -19.61 -7.20 -2.42
C ILE A 260 -18.54 -7.75 -1.49
N GLU A 261 -18.16 -8.99 -1.68
CA GLU A 261 -17.04 -9.59 -0.94
C GLU A 261 -15.71 -8.86 -1.26
N PRO A 262 -14.70 -8.97 -0.36
CA PRO A 262 -13.40 -8.34 -0.58
C PRO A 262 -12.77 -8.78 -1.89
N LEU A 263 -12.25 -7.81 -2.65
CA LEU A 263 -11.61 -8.05 -3.93
C LEU A 263 -10.14 -8.49 -3.78
N GLU A 264 -9.69 -9.31 -4.71
CA GLU A 264 -8.26 -9.56 -4.90
C GLU A 264 -7.57 -8.32 -5.50
N VAL A 265 -6.23 -8.27 -5.41
CA VAL A 265 -5.47 -7.08 -5.82
C VAL A 265 -5.69 -6.69 -7.27
N LEU A 266 -5.77 -7.67 -8.17
CA LEU A 266 -5.97 -7.42 -9.60
C LEU A 266 -7.34 -6.80 -9.85
N ASP A 267 -8.39 -7.37 -9.26
CA ASP A 267 -9.75 -6.84 -9.37
C ASP A 267 -9.84 -5.45 -8.74
N PHE A 268 -9.31 -5.30 -7.52
CA PHE A 268 -9.33 -4.05 -6.78
C PHE A 268 -8.72 -2.88 -7.57
N HIS A 269 -7.52 -3.07 -8.15
CA HIS A 269 -6.86 -2.05 -8.95
C HIS A 269 -7.63 -1.70 -10.24
N ASN A 270 -8.26 -2.69 -10.87
CA ASN A 270 -9.10 -2.45 -12.04
C ASN A 270 -10.41 -1.73 -11.71
N PHE A 271 -10.97 -1.97 -10.52
CA PHE A 271 -12.12 -1.22 -10.01
C PHE A 271 -11.74 0.23 -9.70
N LEU A 272 -10.60 0.46 -9.04
CA LEU A 272 -10.09 1.83 -8.82
C LEU A 272 -9.89 2.57 -10.15
N ALA A 273 -9.27 1.93 -11.13
CA ALA A 273 -8.99 2.55 -12.43
C ALA A 273 -10.25 2.95 -13.19
N ARG A 274 -11.37 2.23 -13.00
CA ARG A 274 -12.66 2.50 -13.64
C ARG A 274 -13.61 3.35 -12.81
N SER A 275 -13.25 3.66 -11.58
CA SER A 275 -14.04 4.53 -10.72
C SER A 275 -14.00 5.98 -11.18
N PHE A 276 -15.08 6.71 -10.94
CA PHE A 276 -15.14 8.16 -11.08
C PHE A 276 -14.36 8.82 -9.93
N MET A 277 -14.66 8.44 -8.69
CA MET A 277 -13.93 8.89 -7.49
C MET A 277 -13.98 7.83 -6.39
N ILE A 278 -13.20 8.03 -5.35
CA ILE A 278 -13.06 7.08 -4.24
C ILE A 278 -13.36 7.76 -2.90
N LEU A 279 -14.15 7.06 -2.07
CA LEU A 279 -14.40 7.37 -0.66
C LEU A 279 -13.68 6.32 0.18
N THR A 280 -12.69 6.71 0.98
CA THR A 280 -11.83 5.73 1.66
C THR A 280 -11.36 6.16 3.04
N ASP A 281 -11.16 5.20 3.94
CA ASP A 281 -10.38 5.36 5.17
C ASP A 281 -9.01 4.63 5.11
N SER A 282 -8.68 4.01 3.97
CA SER A 282 -7.45 3.26 3.77
C SER A 282 -6.25 4.16 3.44
N GLY A 283 -5.08 3.84 4.03
CA GLY A 283 -3.82 4.54 3.75
C GLY A 283 -3.26 4.29 2.34
N GLY A 284 -3.21 3.04 1.88
CA GLY A 284 -2.62 2.69 0.57
C GLY A 284 -3.35 3.33 -0.61
N ILE A 285 -4.67 3.37 -0.56
CA ILE A 285 -5.51 3.96 -1.62
C ILE A 285 -5.21 5.44 -1.83
N GLN A 286 -4.79 6.15 -0.77
CA GLN A 286 -4.39 7.55 -0.85
C GLN A 286 -3.16 7.80 -1.73
N GLU A 287 -2.38 6.76 -2.00
CA GLU A 287 -1.21 6.80 -2.88
C GLU A 287 -1.54 6.26 -4.29
N GLU A 288 -2.33 5.19 -4.35
CA GLU A 288 -2.66 4.46 -5.56
C GLU A 288 -3.70 5.19 -6.44
N ALA A 289 -4.82 5.63 -5.87
CA ALA A 289 -5.91 6.21 -6.61
C ALA A 289 -5.55 7.53 -7.33
N PRO A 290 -4.78 8.46 -6.72
CA PRO A 290 -4.31 9.66 -7.42
C PRO A 290 -3.44 9.37 -8.64
N SER A 291 -2.67 8.27 -8.64
CA SER A 291 -1.86 7.89 -9.79
C SER A 291 -2.70 7.44 -11.00
N LEU A 292 -3.96 7.10 -10.76
CA LEU A 292 -4.96 6.78 -11.77
C LEU A 292 -5.83 8.00 -12.15
N GLY A 293 -5.49 9.19 -11.64
CA GLY A 293 -6.27 10.43 -11.86
C GLY A 293 -7.64 10.41 -11.17
N LYS A 294 -7.77 9.70 -10.04
CA LYS A 294 -9.04 9.57 -9.33
C LYS A 294 -9.05 10.45 -8.09
N PRO A 295 -10.02 11.40 -7.99
CA PRO A 295 -10.22 12.16 -6.76
C PRO A 295 -10.52 11.25 -5.57
N VAL A 296 -9.94 11.57 -4.40
CA VAL A 296 -10.08 10.78 -3.19
C VAL A 296 -10.57 11.64 -2.04
N LEU A 297 -11.71 11.27 -1.47
CA LEU A 297 -12.18 11.78 -0.19
C LEU A 297 -11.76 10.82 0.92
N VAL A 298 -10.92 11.32 1.82
CA VAL A 298 -10.37 10.54 2.94
C VAL A 298 -11.27 10.74 4.16
N MET A 299 -12.03 9.71 4.50
CA MET A 299 -12.99 9.70 5.61
C MET A 299 -12.29 9.37 6.94
N ARG A 300 -11.39 10.26 7.36
CA ARG A 300 -10.61 10.20 8.60
C ARG A 300 -10.36 11.59 9.13
N ASP A 301 -10.13 11.71 10.44
CA ASP A 301 -9.76 12.98 11.08
C ASP A 301 -8.28 13.32 10.86
N THR A 302 -7.44 12.30 10.67
CA THR A 302 -6.00 12.45 10.44
C THR A 302 -5.52 11.51 9.33
N THR A 303 -4.42 11.89 8.68
CA THR A 303 -3.71 11.01 7.74
C THR A 303 -2.21 11.12 7.93
N GLU A 304 -1.52 10.00 7.77
CA GLU A 304 -0.07 9.90 7.70
C GLU A 304 0.50 10.27 6.31
N ARG A 305 -0.34 10.80 5.42
CA ARG A 305 -0.02 11.15 4.02
C ARG A 305 -0.34 12.60 3.69
N PRO A 306 0.26 13.57 4.41
CA PRO A 306 -0.05 14.99 4.23
C PRO A 306 0.35 15.54 2.86
N GLU A 307 1.28 14.86 2.17
CA GLU A 307 1.74 15.29 0.84
C GLU A 307 0.61 15.27 -0.20
N GLY A 308 -0.26 14.26 -0.17
CA GLY A 308 -1.40 14.18 -1.08
C GLY A 308 -2.41 15.30 -0.88
N ILE A 309 -2.61 15.72 0.38
CA ILE A 309 -3.46 16.88 0.71
C ILE A 309 -2.84 18.17 0.16
N LYS A 310 -1.53 18.38 0.40
CA LYS A 310 -0.80 19.55 -0.10
C LYS A 310 -0.76 19.62 -1.64
N ALA A 311 -0.66 18.47 -2.29
CA ALA A 311 -0.69 18.35 -3.75
C ALA A 311 -2.10 18.56 -4.33
N GLY A 312 -3.15 18.46 -3.51
CA GLY A 312 -4.53 18.57 -3.96
C GLY A 312 -5.12 17.29 -4.57
N THR A 313 -4.43 16.14 -4.47
CA THR A 313 -4.91 14.84 -4.95
C THR A 313 -5.89 14.17 -4.00
N LEU A 314 -5.86 14.57 -2.73
CA LEU A 314 -6.67 14.05 -1.63
C LEU A 314 -7.36 15.19 -0.91
N LYS A 315 -8.56 14.92 -0.39
CA LYS A 315 -9.24 15.80 0.57
C LYS A 315 -9.60 15.03 1.82
N LEU A 316 -9.08 15.49 2.98
CA LEU A 316 -9.45 14.97 4.28
C LEU A 316 -10.82 15.54 4.68
N VAL A 317 -11.83 14.67 4.84
CA VAL A 317 -13.21 15.08 5.10
C VAL A 317 -13.72 14.66 6.48
N GLY A 318 -12.87 13.98 7.28
CA GLY A 318 -13.27 13.52 8.60
C GLY A 318 -14.37 12.45 8.55
N THR A 319 -15.13 12.35 9.62
CA THR A 319 -16.25 11.41 9.78
C THR A 319 -17.59 12.10 10.05
N ASP A 320 -17.63 13.42 9.86
CA ASP A 320 -18.85 14.22 9.97
C ASP A 320 -19.73 14.06 8.74
N GLU A 321 -21.00 13.78 8.94
CA GLU A 321 -21.97 13.52 7.87
C GLU A 321 -22.09 14.68 6.89
N GLU A 322 -22.23 15.92 7.38
CA GLU A 322 -22.43 17.09 6.53
C GLU A 322 -21.17 17.45 5.75
N VAL A 323 -19.99 17.29 6.35
CA VAL A 323 -18.70 17.54 5.68
C VAL A 323 -18.51 16.54 4.53
N ILE A 324 -18.77 15.25 4.76
CA ILE A 324 -18.67 14.21 3.72
C ILE A 324 -19.70 14.47 2.62
N TYR A 325 -20.96 14.66 2.97
CA TYR A 325 -22.03 14.94 2.03
C TYR A 325 -21.69 16.12 1.11
N ASN A 326 -21.32 17.28 1.67
CA ASN A 326 -21.03 18.47 0.90
C ASN A 326 -19.82 18.31 -0.03
N ASN A 327 -18.75 17.61 0.39
CA ASN A 327 -17.58 17.38 -0.44
C ASN A 327 -17.82 16.33 -1.52
N PHE A 328 -18.58 15.28 -1.23
CA PHE A 328 -18.94 14.28 -2.22
C PHE A 328 -19.82 14.90 -3.31
N LYS A 329 -20.86 15.63 -2.92
CA LYS A 329 -21.75 16.37 -3.83
C LYS A 329 -21.00 17.38 -4.69
N LEU A 330 -20.08 18.16 -4.08
CA LEU A 330 -19.26 19.13 -4.79
C LEU A 330 -18.49 18.48 -5.96
N LEU A 331 -17.85 17.33 -5.74
CA LEU A 331 -17.09 16.64 -6.80
C LEU A 331 -17.99 16.02 -7.87
N LEU A 332 -19.23 15.73 -7.58
CA LEU A 332 -20.21 15.26 -8.56
C LEU A 332 -20.78 16.40 -9.43
N GLU A 333 -21.01 17.57 -8.86
CA GLU A 333 -21.72 18.68 -9.49
C GLU A 333 -20.78 19.75 -10.08
N ASN A 334 -19.55 19.86 -9.57
CA ASN A 334 -18.61 20.89 -9.99
C ASN A 334 -17.41 20.27 -10.72
N LYS A 335 -17.44 20.39 -12.05
CA LYS A 335 -16.39 19.84 -12.92
C LYS A 335 -15.02 20.46 -12.65
N GLU A 336 -14.95 21.75 -12.31
CA GLU A 336 -13.66 22.43 -12.05
C GLU A 336 -13.02 21.87 -10.76
N ALA A 337 -13.83 21.65 -9.71
CA ALA A 337 -13.35 21.04 -8.50
C ALA A 337 -12.87 19.59 -8.71
N TYR A 338 -13.60 18.83 -9.52
CA TYR A 338 -13.22 17.48 -9.90
C TYR A 338 -11.91 17.47 -10.70
N ASP A 339 -11.83 18.27 -11.78
CA ASP A 339 -10.66 18.34 -12.66
C ASP A 339 -9.41 18.81 -11.89
N ALA A 340 -9.55 19.79 -10.98
CA ALA A 340 -8.45 20.25 -10.15
C ALA A 340 -7.84 19.13 -9.30
N MET A 341 -8.67 18.23 -8.76
CA MET A 341 -8.21 17.12 -7.95
C MET A 341 -7.68 15.95 -8.81
N SER A 342 -8.38 15.60 -9.89
CA SER A 342 -8.02 14.48 -10.76
C SER A 342 -6.74 14.71 -11.57
N GLN A 343 -6.42 15.97 -11.88
CA GLN A 343 -5.25 16.35 -12.66
C GLN A 343 -4.07 16.82 -11.80
N ALA A 344 -4.22 16.86 -10.46
CA ALA A 344 -3.16 17.21 -9.54
C ALA A 344 -2.02 16.19 -9.62
N SER A 345 -0.78 16.67 -9.52
CA SER A 345 0.41 15.80 -9.59
C SER A 345 0.48 14.90 -8.36
N ASN A 346 0.60 13.60 -8.58
CA ASN A 346 0.73 12.64 -7.49
C ASN A 346 2.11 12.73 -6.83
N PRO A 347 2.22 13.11 -5.53
CA PRO A 347 3.51 13.27 -4.85
C PRO A 347 4.20 11.93 -4.56
N TYR A 348 3.49 10.81 -4.65
CA TYR A 348 4.02 9.48 -4.30
C TYR A 348 4.74 8.79 -5.45
N GLY A 349 4.79 9.39 -6.64
CA GLY A 349 5.59 8.89 -7.76
C GLY A 349 4.82 8.78 -9.08
N ASP A 350 5.54 8.27 -10.07
CA ASP A 350 5.14 8.20 -11.48
C ASP A 350 5.12 6.76 -12.03
N GLY A 351 5.30 5.77 -11.14
CA GLY A 351 5.36 4.35 -11.50
C GLY A 351 6.70 3.89 -12.10
N PHE A 352 7.79 4.58 -11.79
CA PHE A 352 9.15 4.18 -12.14
C PHE A 352 10.04 3.99 -10.92
N ALA A 353 9.45 3.76 -9.74
CA ALA A 353 10.21 3.54 -8.52
C ALA A 353 11.06 2.28 -8.61
N CYS A 354 10.52 1.17 -9.10
CA CYS A 354 11.24 -0.09 -9.27
C CYS A 354 12.44 0.06 -10.21
N LYS A 355 12.27 0.80 -11.31
CA LYS A 355 13.36 1.09 -12.24
C LYS A 355 14.49 1.88 -11.57
N ARG A 356 14.16 2.95 -10.82
CA ARG A 356 15.15 3.76 -10.11
C ARG A 356 15.90 2.95 -9.07
N ILE A 357 15.21 2.10 -8.30
CA ILE A 357 15.83 1.20 -7.33
C ILE A 357 16.81 0.24 -8.03
N ALA A 358 16.39 -0.37 -9.14
CA ALA A 358 17.22 -1.29 -9.91
C ALA A 358 18.48 -0.59 -10.47
N ASP A 359 18.33 0.62 -11.06
CA ASP A 359 19.44 1.41 -11.58
C ASP A 359 20.47 1.73 -10.48
N ILE A 360 20.02 2.12 -9.27
CA ILE A 360 20.89 2.41 -8.12
C ILE A 360 21.65 1.15 -7.67
N LEU A 361 20.96 0.02 -7.59
CA LEU A 361 21.57 -1.25 -7.16
C LEU A 361 22.56 -1.82 -8.19
N GLU A 362 22.35 -1.58 -9.48
CA GLU A 362 23.22 -2.04 -10.55
C GLU A 362 24.56 -1.29 -10.55
N VAL A 363 24.52 0.03 -10.33
CA VAL A 363 25.71 0.91 -10.37
C VAL A 363 26.43 0.99 -9.01
N GLY A 364 25.69 0.87 -7.90
CA GLY A 364 26.23 1.07 -6.55
C GLY A 364 27.34 0.09 -6.17
N ASN A 365 28.44 0.59 -5.60
CA ASN A 365 29.49 -0.28 -5.02
C ASN A 365 29.00 -0.91 -3.72
N VAL A 366 28.99 -2.23 -3.65
CA VAL A 366 28.66 -3.01 -2.45
C VAL A 366 29.92 -3.23 -1.64
N THR A 367 30.29 -2.24 -0.86
CA THR A 367 31.20 -2.45 0.27
C THR A 367 30.43 -2.13 1.54
N PHE A 368 30.53 -3.00 2.53
CA PHE A 368 29.95 -2.79 3.87
C PHE A 368 30.58 -1.54 4.50
#